data_1b33faa55ef76fd7b7dfa65b17842409
#
_entry.id   1b33faa55ef76fd7b7dfa65b17842409
#
_cell.length_a   1.000
_cell.length_b   1.000
_cell.length_c   1.000
_cell.angle_alpha   90.00
_cell.angle_beta   90.00
_cell.angle_gamma   90.00
#
_symmetry.space_group_name_H-M   'P 1'
#
loop_
_entity.id
_entity.type
_entity.pdbx_description
1 polymer ?
#
loop_
_entity_poly.entity_id
_entity_poly.type
_entity_poly.pdbx_seq_one_letter_code
_entity_poly.pdbx_strand_id
1 'polypeptide(L)'
;FKVKDGKGILDNDTSFIIWTTTPWTLPANQGISVNPAYTYVVVEAAGAKYVIAKDLLETVAKELEWTDPKVLKEVAGKELEYMTAQHPFYDRESLVILGDHVTLDAGTGLVHTAPGHGEDDYFAWKKYRNDIISPVDNRGVMTADAPGFEGVFYEKVNPMVTELLE
;
A
#
# COMPACT_ATOMS: atom_id res chain seq x y z
N PHE A 1 -0.85 5.10 3.54
CA PHE A 1 -2.20 4.57 3.85
C PHE A 1 -2.39 4.54 5.36
N LYS A 2 -3.28 5.34 5.86
CA LYS A 2 -3.55 5.44 7.28
C LYS A 2 -4.33 4.21 7.77
N VAL A 3 -3.92 3.65 8.92
CA VAL A 3 -4.61 2.49 9.52
C VAL A 3 -6.04 2.89 9.88
N LYS A 4 -7.02 2.08 9.47
CA LYS A 4 -8.43 2.27 9.80
C LYS A 4 -8.87 1.26 10.86
N ASP A 5 -8.54 -0.02 10.67
CA ASP A 5 -8.77 -1.07 11.66
C ASP A 5 -7.45 -1.82 11.88
N GLY A 6 -6.81 -1.57 13.01
CA GLY A 6 -5.55 -2.20 13.40
C GLY A 6 -5.69 -3.43 14.27
N LYS A 7 -6.88 -3.99 14.40
CA LYS A 7 -7.16 -5.21 15.18
C LYS A 7 -6.68 -5.14 16.64
N GLY A 8 -6.64 -3.94 17.20
CA GLY A 8 -6.12 -3.72 18.55
C GLY A 8 -4.59 -3.79 18.68
N ILE A 9 -3.88 -4.04 17.58
CA ILE A 9 -2.41 -4.11 17.52
C ILE A 9 -1.83 -2.76 17.12
N LEU A 10 -2.44 -2.09 16.14
CA LEU A 10 -2.02 -0.79 15.64
C LEU A 10 -3.03 0.29 15.98
N ASP A 11 -2.53 1.48 16.26
CA ASP A 11 -3.37 2.65 16.52
C ASP A 11 -3.83 3.30 15.21
N ASN A 12 -4.94 4.03 15.25
CA ASN A 12 -5.48 4.71 14.08
C ASN A 12 -4.60 5.87 13.57
N ASP A 13 -3.64 6.33 14.36
CA ASP A 13 -2.67 7.34 13.97
C ASP A 13 -1.43 6.75 13.28
N THR A 14 -1.37 5.44 13.14
CA THR A 14 -0.31 4.72 12.42
C THR A 14 -0.64 4.68 10.93
N SER A 15 0.38 4.74 10.08
CA SER A 15 0.23 4.65 8.62
C SER A 15 1.12 3.55 8.05
N PHE A 16 0.61 2.87 7.03
CA PHE A 16 1.43 1.95 6.23
C PHE A 16 2.16 2.73 5.14
N ILE A 17 3.48 2.56 5.05
CA ILE A 17 4.26 3.11 3.94
C ILE A 17 4.36 2.03 2.87
N ILE A 18 3.73 2.26 1.73
CA ILE A 18 3.74 1.31 0.62
C ILE A 18 4.77 1.73 -0.43
N TRP A 19 5.12 0.78 -1.29
CA TRP A 19 6.01 0.99 -2.41
C TRP A 19 5.29 0.69 -3.72
N THR A 20 5.49 1.56 -4.71
CA THR A 20 5.01 1.32 -6.07
C THR A 20 5.88 2.06 -7.09
N THR A 21 6.05 1.46 -8.27
CA THR A 21 6.68 2.11 -9.43
C THR A 21 5.63 2.58 -10.44
N THR A 22 4.35 2.32 -10.18
CA THR A 22 3.25 2.60 -11.10
C THR A 22 2.12 3.35 -10.40
N PRO A 23 2.30 4.65 -10.08
CA PRO A 23 1.29 5.44 -9.36
C PRO A 23 -0.09 5.46 -10.03
N TRP A 24 -0.15 5.32 -11.36
CA TRP A 24 -1.41 5.31 -12.08
C TRP A 24 -2.34 4.14 -11.69
N THR A 25 -1.82 3.12 -11.02
CA THR A 25 -2.63 2.00 -10.53
C THR A 25 -3.26 2.26 -9.14
N LEU A 26 -2.87 3.33 -8.45
CA LEU A 26 -3.43 3.65 -7.14
C LEU A 26 -4.95 3.83 -7.14
N PRO A 27 -5.58 4.41 -8.17
CA PRO A 27 -7.04 4.44 -8.23
C PRO A 27 -7.69 3.06 -8.20
N ALA A 28 -6.96 2.02 -8.62
CA ALA A 28 -7.43 0.63 -8.59
C ALA A 28 -7.01 -0.11 -7.32
N ASN A 29 -6.38 0.54 -6.36
CA ASN A 29 -5.95 -0.09 -5.12
C ASN A 29 -7.14 -0.72 -4.38
N GLN A 30 -6.97 -1.98 -4.00
CA GLN A 30 -7.95 -2.71 -3.20
C GLN A 30 -7.31 -3.32 -1.95
N GLY A 31 -5.99 -3.43 -1.92
CA GLY A 31 -5.31 -4.03 -0.80
C GLY A 31 -3.84 -3.65 -0.67
N ILE A 32 -3.26 -4.11 0.41
CA ILE A 32 -1.82 -3.98 0.72
C ILE A 32 -1.31 -5.39 0.98
N SER A 33 -0.30 -5.82 0.22
CA SER A 33 0.30 -7.15 0.39
C SER A 33 1.51 -7.07 1.32
N VAL A 34 1.57 -7.98 2.28
CA VAL A 34 2.70 -8.16 3.18
C VAL A 34 3.14 -9.62 3.16
N ASN A 35 4.41 -9.88 3.43
CA ASN A 35 4.89 -11.27 3.46
C ASN A 35 4.77 -11.81 4.88
N PRO A 36 4.10 -12.96 5.08
CA PRO A 36 3.89 -13.52 6.42
C PRO A 36 5.18 -14.00 7.10
N ALA A 37 6.23 -14.24 6.32
CA ALA A 37 7.52 -14.70 6.85
C ALA A 37 8.39 -13.55 7.38
N TYR A 38 8.04 -12.29 7.08
CA TYR A 38 8.83 -11.15 7.48
C TYR A 38 8.30 -10.52 8.77
N THR A 39 9.22 -9.84 9.49
CA THR A 39 8.85 -9.03 10.65
C THR A 39 8.70 -7.58 10.23
N TYR A 40 7.65 -6.94 10.68
CA TYR A 40 7.37 -5.53 10.45
C TYR A 40 7.53 -4.76 11.76
N VAL A 41 7.87 -3.50 11.66
CA VAL A 41 8.05 -2.64 12.84
C VAL A 41 7.14 -1.42 12.75
N VAL A 42 6.65 -0.99 13.90
CA VAL A 42 5.98 0.30 14.03
C VAL A 42 7.06 1.30 14.47
N VAL A 43 7.29 2.30 13.64
CA VAL A 43 8.35 3.29 13.84
C VAL A 43 7.74 4.66 14.05
N GLU A 44 8.21 5.37 15.07
CA GLU A 44 7.88 6.78 15.28
C GLU A 44 8.98 7.64 14.66
N ALA A 45 8.62 8.46 13.68
CA ALA A 45 9.53 9.37 13.00
C ALA A 45 8.77 10.59 12.50
N ALA A 46 9.43 11.74 12.45
CA ALA A 46 8.84 13.00 11.97
C ALA A 46 7.48 13.34 12.59
N GLY A 47 7.24 12.91 13.83
CA GLY A 47 6.00 13.19 14.58
C GLY A 47 4.84 12.28 14.23
N ALA A 48 5.07 11.18 13.50
CA ALA A 48 4.04 10.22 13.10
C ALA A 48 4.53 8.79 13.27
N LYS A 49 3.61 7.83 13.24
CA LYS A 49 3.92 6.41 13.34
C LYS A 49 3.74 5.74 11.99
N TYR A 50 4.68 4.87 11.62
CA TYR A 50 4.67 4.18 10.33
C TYR A 50 4.97 2.70 10.51
N VAL A 51 4.43 1.88 9.60
CA VAL A 51 4.72 0.44 9.53
C VAL A 51 5.56 0.17 8.30
N ILE A 52 6.70 -0.47 8.49
CA ILE A 52 7.61 -0.90 7.42
C ILE A 52 8.23 -2.24 7.80
N ALA A 53 8.83 -2.93 6.81
CA ALA A 53 9.58 -4.14 7.09
C ALA A 53 10.83 -3.82 7.92
N LYS A 54 11.09 -4.62 8.93
CA LYS A 54 12.23 -4.42 9.84
C LYS A 54 13.56 -4.33 9.09
N ASP A 55 13.78 -5.22 8.12
CA ASP A 55 15.04 -5.29 7.38
C ASP A 55 15.24 -4.10 6.43
N LEU A 56 14.18 -3.36 6.14
CA LEU A 56 14.21 -2.18 5.26
C LEU A 56 14.22 -0.86 6.03
N LEU A 57 14.20 -0.90 7.35
CA LEU A 57 14.13 0.29 8.20
C LEU A 57 15.24 1.29 7.89
N GLU A 58 16.48 0.83 7.81
CA GLU A 58 17.63 1.73 7.53
C GLU A 58 17.50 2.39 6.16
N THR A 59 17.12 1.61 5.15
CA THR A 59 16.95 2.12 3.79
C THR A 59 15.84 3.16 3.72
N VAL A 60 14.70 2.86 4.32
CA VAL A 60 13.54 3.77 4.33
C VAL A 60 13.85 5.03 5.12
N ALA A 61 14.48 4.91 6.29
CA ALA A 61 14.85 6.05 7.11
C ALA A 61 15.81 6.99 6.36
N LYS A 62 16.74 6.43 5.61
CA LYS A 62 17.68 7.21 4.79
C LYS A 62 16.96 7.93 3.65
N GLU A 63 16.05 7.25 2.96
CA GLU A 63 15.30 7.82 1.84
C GLU A 63 14.33 8.92 2.27
N LEU A 64 13.72 8.77 3.43
CA LEU A 64 12.77 9.74 3.97
C LEU A 64 13.44 10.77 4.88
N GLU A 65 14.78 10.71 4.99
CA GLU A 65 15.58 11.65 5.79
C GLU A 65 15.17 11.71 7.27
N TRP A 66 14.79 10.57 7.82
CA TRP A 66 14.47 10.46 9.25
C TRP A 66 15.74 10.55 10.08
N THR A 67 15.76 11.46 11.05
CA THR A 67 16.95 11.74 11.84
C THR A 67 17.14 10.74 12.99
N ASP A 68 16.08 10.28 13.60
CA ASP A 68 16.13 9.39 14.76
C ASP A 68 14.82 8.58 14.86
N PRO A 69 14.62 7.62 13.94
CA PRO A 69 13.41 6.81 13.99
C PRO A 69 13.45 5.86 15.19
N LYS A 70 12.35 5.80 15.92
CA LYS A 70 12.22 4.93 17.10
C LYS A 70 11.31 3.75 16.79
N VAL A 71 11.82 2.54 16.98
CA VAL A 71 11.00 1.34 16.87
C VAL A 71 10.17 1.20 18.14
N LEU A 72 8.86 1.30 18.00
CA LEU A 72 7.92 1.20 19.11
C LEU A 72 7.47 -0.24 19.34
N LYS A 73 7.38 -1.04 18.27
CA LYS A 73 6.81 -2.36 18.32
C LYS A 73 7.27 -3.20 17.12
N GLU A 74 7.41 -4.49 17.33
CA GLU A 74 7.64 -5.45 16.24
C GLU A 74 6.39 -6.31 16.08
N VAL A 75 6.00 -6.58 14.83
CA VAL A 75 4.80 -7.36 14.47
C VAL A 75 5.17 -8.32 13.35
N ALA A 76 4.73 -9.57 13.46
CA ALA A 76 4.89 -10.51 12.34
C ALA A 76 3.96 -10.13 11.19
N GLY A 77 4.38 -10.36 9.95
CA GLY A 77 3.56 -10.06 8.78
C GLY A 77 2.17 -10.71 8.84
N LYS A 78 2.11 -11.96 9.32
CA LYS A 78 0.84 -12.68 9.49
C LYS A 78 -0.14 -12.02 10.46
N GLU A 79 0.36 -11.22 11.40
CA GLU A 79 -0.49 -10.51 12.35
C GLU A 79 -1.16 -9.28 11.73
N LEU A 80 -0.64 -8.81 10.60
CA LEU A 80 -1.19 -7.69 9.86
C LEU A 80 -2.37 -8.10 8.95
N GLU A 81 -2.53 -9.40 8.70
CA GLU A 81 -3.60 -9.91 7.86
C GLU A 81 -4.98 -9.44 8.35
N TYR A 82 -5.83 -9.05 7.42
CA TYR A 82 -7.18 -8.54 7.65
C TYR A 82 -7.28 -7.16 8.31
N MET A 83 -6.17 -6.50 8.58
CA MET A 83 -6.22 -5.09 8.93
C MET A 83 -6.71 -4.28 7.74
N THR A 84 -7.30 -3.13 7.99
CA THR A 84 -7.73 -2.23 6.91
C THR A 84 -7.06 -0.87 7.04
N ALA A 85 -6.84 -0.24 5.90
CA ALA A 85 -6.28 1.10 5.81
C ALA A 85 -7.17 1.96 4.92
N GLN A 86 -7.10 3.27 5.13
CA GLN A 86 -7.83 4.23 4.31
C GLN A 86 -7.08 4.49 3.01
N HIS A 87 -7.75 4.38 1.87
CA HIS A 87 -7.20 4.79 0.58
C HIS A 87 -6.77 6.27 0.65
N PRO A 88 -5.62 6.65 0.08
CA PRO A 88 -5.07 8.00 0.26
C PRO A 88 -5.94 9.14 -0.30
N PHE A 89 -6.80 8.86 -1.28
CA PHE A 89 -7.65 9.91 -1.86
C PHE A 89 -9.08 9.47 -2.22
N TYR A 90 -9.44 8.21 -1.98
CA TYR A 90 -10.82 7.74 -2.17
C TYR A 90 -11.43 7.28 -0.86
N ASP A 91 -12.75 7.31 -0.78
CA ASP A 91 -13.50 6.74 0.34
C ASP A 91 -13.61 5.21 0.15
N ARG A 92 -12.50 4.54 0.34
CA ARG A 92 -12.35 3.11 0.12
C ARG A 92 -11.36 2.54 1.13
N GLU A 93 -11.60 1.34 1.59
CA GLU A 93 -10.68 0.63 2.48
C GLU A 93 -9.75 -0.27 1.67
N SER A 94 -8.46 -0.28 2.05
CA SER A 94 -7.48 -1.24 1.55
C SER A 94 -7.30 -2.34 2.56
N LEU A 95 -7.53 -3.59 2.14
CA LEU A 95 -7.39 -4.76 3.00
C LEU A 95 -5.94 -5.23 3.01
N VAL A 96 -5.38 -5.50 4.18
CA VAL A 96 -4.05 -6.10 4.29
C VAL A 96 -4.17 -7.60 4.07
N ILE A 97 -3.45 -8.11 3.08
CA ILE A 97 -3.44 -9.52 2.69
C ILE A 97 -2.01 -10.08 2.74
N LEU A 98 -1.89 -11.39 2.81
CA LEU A 98 -0.58 -12.06 2.78
C LEU A 98 -0.22 -12.43 1.34
N GLY A 99 1.02 -12.12 0.93
CA GLY A 99 1.51 -12.42 -0.40
C GLY A 99 2.98 -12.84 -0.39
N ASP A 100 3.26 -14.04 -0.90
CA ASP A 100 4.63 -14.55 -0.97
C ASP A 100 5.49 -13.81 -2.00
N HIS A 101 4.87 -13.05 -2.89
CA HIS A 101 5.57 -12.26 -3.90
C HIS A 101 6.23 -11.00 -3.33
N VAL A 102 5.91 -10.62 -2.10
CA VAL A 102 6.54 -9.47 -1.44
C VAL A 102 7.98 -9.81 -1.05
N THR A 103 8.93 -8.96 -1.45
CA THR A 103 10.35 -9.14 -1.19
C THR A 103 10.93 -8.00 -0.38
N LEU A 104 12.17 -8.17 0.08
CA LEU A 104 12.93 -7.14 0.80
C LEU A 104 14.01 -6.50 -0.09
N ASP A 105 13.97 -6.72 -1.40
CA ASP A 105 14.96 -6.21 -2.33
C ASP A 105 14.86 -4.70 -2.53
N ALA A 106 13.67 -4.15 -2.36
CA ALA A 106 13.43 -2.71 -2.53
C ALA A 106 12.15 -2.31 -1.81
N GLY A 107 11.98 -1.02 -1.61
CA GLY A 107 10.77 -0.44 -1.05
C GLY A 107 10.65 -0.58 0.45
N THR A 108 9.44 -0.90 0.92
CA THR A 108 9.09 -0.88 2.34
C THR A 108 8.67 -2.25 2.89
N GLY A 109 8.57 -3.27 2.04
CA GLY A 109 8.03 -4.57 2.42
C GLY A 109 6.50 -4.62 2.45
N LEU A 110 5.83 -3.52 2.12
CA LEU A 110 4.38 -3.43 1.97
C LEU A 110 4.11 -2.98 0.54
N VAL A 111 3.38 -3.80 -0.20
CA VAL A 111 3.16 -3.57 -1.63
C VAL A 111 1.70 -3.18 -1.88
N HIS A 112 1.52 -2.04 -2.54
CA HIS A 112 0.22 -1.64 -3.05
C HIS A 112 -0.32 -2.74 -3.98
N THR A 113 -1.56 -3.13 -3.77
CA THR A 113 -2.19 -4.24 -4.48
C THR A 113 -3.38 -3.76 -5.31
N ALA A 114 -3.27 -3.96 -6.62
CA ALA A 114 -4.32 -3.65 -7.58
C ALA A 114 -4.57 -4.90 -8.45
N PRO A 115 -5.53 -5.75 -8.06
CA PRO A 115 -5.73 -7.06 -8.71
C PRO A 115 -6.06 -6.98 -10.20
N GLY A 116 -6.62 -5.86 -10.66
CA GLY A 116 -6.92 -5.66 -12.07
C GLY A 116 -5.72 -5.29 -12.93
N HIS A 117 -4.54 -5.06 -12.34
CA HIS A 117 -3.36 -4.55 -13.05
C HIS A 117 -2.09 -5.37 -12.82
N GLY A 118 -2.11 -6.41 -12.01
CA GLY A 118 -0.95 -7.23 -11.73
C GLY A 118 -1.31 -8.69 -11.54
N GLU A 119 -0.53 -9.58 -12.15
CA GLU A 119 -0.76 -11.02 -12.05
C GLU A 119 -0.58 -11.53 -10.61
N ASP A 120 0.52 -11.14 -9.96
CA ASP A 120 0.76 -11.51 -8.56
C ASP A 120 -0.32 -10.93 -7.64
N ASP A 121 -0.74 -9.70 -7.89
CA ASP A 121 -1.79 -9.04 -7.14
C ASP A 121 -3.13 -9.75 -7.32
N TYR A 122 -3.43 -10.16 -8.55
CA TYR A 122 -4.65 -10.89 -8.88
C TYR A 122 -4.74 -12.21 -8.11
N PHE A 123 -3.68 -13.03 -8.15
CA PHE A 123 -3.67 -14.32 -7.49
C PHE A 123 -3.68 -14.18 -5.96
N ALA A 124 -2.98 -13.21 -5.42
CA ALA A 124 -2.98 -12.94 -3.98
C ALA A 124 -4.36 -12.48 -3.51
N TRP A 125 -4.99 -11.58 -4.25
CA TRP A 125 -6.30 -11.03 -3.91
C TRP A 125 -7.42 -12.05 -4.00
N LYS A 126 -7.38 -12.90 -5.01
CA LYS A 126 -8.42 -13.90 -5.26
C LYS A 126 -8.62 -14.87 -4.08
N LYS A 127 -7.60 -15.07 -3.27
CA LYS A 127 -7.69 -15.88 -2.04
C LYS A 127 -8.59 -15.24 -0.98
N TYR A 128 -8.83 -13.95 -1.07
CA TYR A 128 -9.58 -13.17 -0.08
C TYR A 128 -10.93 -12.69 -0.61
N ARG A 129 -10.96 -12.19 -1.83
CA ARG A 129 -12.17 -11.63 -2.46
C ARG A 129 -12.19 -11.90 -3.96
N ASN A 130 -13.37 -11.77 -4.56
CA ASN A 130 -13.56 -11.94 -6.00
C ASN A 130 -13.82 -10.62 -6.73
N ASP A 131 -14.02 -9.53 -6.01
CA ASP A 131 -14.27 -8.21 -6.61
C ASP A 131 -12.96 -7.61 -7.11
N ILE A 132 -12.89 -7.34 -8.41
CA ILE A 132 -11.70 -6.78 -9.04
C ILE A 132 -12.09 -5.50 -9.76
N ILE A 133 -11.39 -4.41 -9.44
CA ILE A 133 -11.58 -3.11 -10.07
C ILE A 133 -10.48 -2.90 -11.10
N SER A 134 -10.87 -2.67 -12.35
CA SER A 134 -9.95 -2.35 -13.43
C SER A 134 -10.42 -1.06 -14.12
N PRO A 135 -9.94 0.10 -13.66
CA PRO A 135 -10.42 1.38 -14.14
C PRO A 135 -9.78 1.86 -15.45
N VAL A 136 -9.12 0.96 -16.20
CA VAL A 136 -8.50 1.27 -17.48
C VAL A 136 -9.18 0.45 -18.56
N ASP A 137 -9.62 1.11 -19.66
CA ASP A 137 -10.24 0.43 -20.79
C ASP A 137 -9.19 -0.12 -21.78
N ASN A 138 -9.65 -0.75 -22.87
CA ASN A 138 -8.77 -1.35 -23.88
C ASN A 138 -7.90 -0.33 -24.61
N ARG A 139 -8.19 0.97 -24.49
CA ARG A 139 -7.41 2.04 -25.11
C ARG A 139 -6.37 2.63 -24.14
N GLY A 140 -6.30 2.12 -22.92
CA GLY A 140 -5.42 2.65 -21.88
C GLY A 140 -5.98 3.91 -21.23
N VAL A 141 -7.27 4.18 -21.37
CA VAL A 141 -7.92 5.37 -20.82
C VAL A 141 -8.68 5.03 -19.54
N MET A 142 -8.55 5.89 -18.52
CA MET A 142 -9.21 5.68 -17.24
C MET A 142 -10.73 5.81 -17.39
N THR A 143 -11.44 4.91 -16.70
CA THR A 143 -12.91 4.86 -16.73
C THR A 143 -13.51 5.58 -15.51
N ALA A 144 -14.85 5.57 -15.43
CA ALA A 144 -15.58 6.12 -14.29
C ALA A 144 -15.28 5.41 -12.95
N ASP A 145 -14.67 4.23 -12.99
CA ASP A 145 -14.22 3.52 -11.79
C ASP A 145 -13.01 4.18 -11.13
N ALA A 146 -12.39 5.17 -11.81
CA ALA A 146 -11.32 6.00 -11.27
C ALA A 146 -11.76 7.46 -11.21
N PRO A 147 -12.62 7.85 -10.26
CA PRO A 147 -13.11 9.24 -10.16
C PRO A 147 -11.95 10.24 -10.08
N GLY A 148 -12.05 11.31 -10.84
CA GLY A 148 -11.02 12.34 -10.94
C GLY A 148 -10.01 12.10 -12.06
N PHE A 149 -9.93 10.88 -12.61
CA PHE A 149 -9.01 10.53 -13.70
C PHE A 149 -9.74 10.03 -14.94
N GLU A 150 -11.05 10.02 -14.92
CA GLU A 150 -11.88 9.54 -16.02
C GLU A 150 -11.53 10.26 -17.33
N GLY A 151 -11.34 9.48 -18.39
CA GLY A 151 -10.97 10.00 -19.70
C GLY A 151 -9.49 10.31 -19.89
N VAL A 152 -8.64 10.06 -18.88
CA VAL A 152 -7.20 10.32 -18.94
C VAL A 152 -6.46 9.04 -19.34
N PHE A 153 -5.53 9.16 -20.28
CA PHE A 153 -4.66 8.03 -20.67
C PHE A 153 -3.75 7.64 -19.49
N TYR A 154 -3.58 6.34 -19.24
CA TYR A 154 -2.93 5.86 -18.01
C TYR A 154 -1.54 6.44 -17.75
N GLU A 155 -0.73 6.67 -18.78
CA GLU A 155 0.61 7.24 -18.61
C GLU A 155 0.57 8.67 -18.04
N LYS A 156 -0.49 9.41 -18.32
CA LYS A 156 -0.66 10.77 -17.83
C LYS A 156 -1.17 10.83 -16.40
N VAL A 157 -1.63 9.70 -15.87
CA VAL A 157 -2.14 9.61 -14.50
C VAL A 157 -1.00 9.67 -13.47
N ASN A 158 0.18 9.16 -13.80
CA ASN A 158 1.32 9.15 -12.89
C ASN A 158 1.61 10.51 -12.26
N PRO A 159 1.84 11.59 -13.04
CA PRO A 159 2.08 12.90 -12.44
C PRO A 159 0.85 13.45 -11.70
N MET A 160 -0.35 13.12 -12.15
CA MET A 160 -1.59 13.55 -11.48
C MET A 160 -1.72 12.93 -10.10
N VAL A 161 -1.42 11.63 -9.97
CA VAL A 161 -1.46 10.94 -8.68
C VAL A 161 -0.37 11.47 -7.75
N THR A 162 0.84 11.65 -8.26
CA THR A 162 1.96 12.18 -7.49
C THR A 162 1.63 13.56 -6.92
N GLU A 163 1.05 14.44 -7.73
CA GLU A 163 0.61 15.75 -7.31
C GLU A 163 -0.50 15.68 -6.24
N LEU A 164 -1.45 14.78 -6.42
CA LEU A 164 -2.56 14.59 -5.47
C LEU A 164 -2.08 14.08 -4.09
N LEU A 165 -1.01 13.28 -4.06
CA LEU A 165 -0.44 12.75 -2.82
C LEU A 165 0.44 13.76 -2.07
N GLU A 166 0.88 14.82 -2.74
CA GLU A 166 1.61 15.93 -2.11
C GLU A 166 0.65 16.79 -1.31
#